data_797605ee3576bc14e2e6270b08a2d6d0
#
_entry.id   797605ee3576bc14e2e6270b08a2d6d0
#
_cell.length_a   1.000
_cell.length_b   1.000
_cell.length_c   1.000
_cell.angle_alpha   90.00
_cell.angle_beta   90.00
_cell.angle_gamma   90.00
#
_symmetry.space_group_name_H-M   'P 1'
#
loop_
_entity.id
_entity.type
_entity.pdbx_description
1 polymer ?
#
loop_
_entity_poly.entity_id
_entity_poly.type
_entity_poly.pdbx_seq_one_letter_code
_entity_poly.pdbx_strand_id
1 'polypeptide(L)'
;MLLCGENYIIMGKGKLAKFADMADYPHVFEYPYSVVDNVPFEMKGNWNRDFFKNDNPIVLELGCGRGEYTVGLGRMYPDKNFIGVDIKGARMWTGATDALNEGMKNVAFLRTNIEII
;
A
#
# COMPACT_ATOMS: atom_id res chain seq x y z
N MET A 1 19.56 -12.78 12.27
CA MET A 1 20.72 -13.27 12.23
C MET A 1 21.84 -12.40 12.43
N LEU A 2 22.41 -12.34 12.33
CA LEU A 2 23.39 -11.88 12.34
C LEU A 2 24.39 -12.05 12.56
N LEU A 3 25.15 -12.10 12.66
CA LEU A 3 26.10 -12.24 12.90
C LEU A 3 27.01 -11.78 12.95
N CYS A 4 27.34 -11.70 13.42
CA CYS A 4 28.22 -11.46 13.41
C CYS A 4 29.07 -11.54 12.73
N GLY A 5 29.26 -11.57 12.79
CA GLY A 5 30.22 -11.74 11.95
C GLY A 5 29.83 -11.01 10.83
N GLU A 6 30.54 -10.84 10.20
CA GLU A 6 30.44 -10.16 9.03
C GLU A 6 29.97 -11.01 7.91
N ASN A 7 29.81 -12.26 8.16
CA ASN A 7 29.45 -13.21 7.10
C ASN A 7 28.06 -13.76 7.32
N TYR A 8 27.09 -12.93 7.22
CA TYR A 8 25.72 -13.39 7.25
C TYR A 8 25.04 -13.14 5.93
N ILE A 9 24.02 -13.93 5.66
CA ILE A 9 23.27 -13.87 4.44
C ILE A 9 21.89 -13.30 4.74
N ILE A 10 21.50 -12.29 4.01
CA ILE A 10 20.16 -11.74 4.10
C ILE A 10 19.30 -12.45 3.08
N MET A 11 18.36 -13.22 3.56
CA MET A 11 17.53 -14.09 2.73
C MET A 11 16.32 -13.39 2.14
N GLY A 12 16.07 -12.19 2.54
CA GLY A 12 14.94 -11.41 2.05
C GLY A 12 15.08 -9.98 2.46
N LYS A 13 14.15 -9.15 2.01
CA LYS A 13 14.17 -7.73 2.34
C LYS A 13 13.68 -7.53 3.75
N GLY A 14 14.43 -6.82 4.56
CA GLY A 14 14.07 -6.52 5.94
C GLY A 14 12.96 -5.48 6.04
N LYS A 15 12.37 -5.39 7.23
CA LYS A 15 11.24 -4.52 7.49
C LYS A 15 11.54 -3.05 7.22
N LEU A 16 12.70 -2.57 7.67
CA LEU A 16 13.08 -1.17 7.45
C LEU A 16 13.28 -0.86 5.98
N ALA A 17 13.87 -1.79 5.25
CA ALA A 17 14.06 -1.62 3.80
C ALA A 17 12.73 -1.58 3.06
N LYS A 18 11.76 -2.39 3.49
CA LYS A 18 10.41 -2.36 2.91
C LYS A 18 9.72 -1.03 3.15
N PHE A 19 9.83 -0.50 4.36
CA PHE A 19 9.27 0.83 4.65
C PHE A 19 9.93 1.92 3.80
N ALA A 20 11.24 1.84 3.60
CA ALA A 20 11.95 2.80 2.77
C ALA A 20 11.47 2.75 1.32
N ASP A 21 11.29 1.55 0.78
CA ASP A 21 10.76 1.39 -0.58
C ASP A 21 9.37 2.01 -0.70
N MET A 22 8.48 1.68 0.23
CA MET A 22 7.09 2.13 0.17
C MET A 22 6.96 3.64 0.31
N ALA A 23 7.88 4.29 1.03
CA ALA A 23 7.88 5.75 1.12
C ALA A 23 8.07 6.42 -0.23
N ASP A 24 8.69 5.74 -1.18
CA ASP A 24 8.94 6.24 -2.52
C ASP A 24 7.90 5.78 -3.54
N TYR A 25 7.01 4.87 -3.16
CA TYR A 25 6.00 4.35 -4.11
C TYR A 25 4.86 5.34 -4.26
N PRO A 26 4.53 5.78 -5.49
CA PRO A 26 3.50 6.80 -5.70
C PRO A 26 2.08 6.32 -5.40
N HIS A 27 1.87 5.02 -5.31
CA HIS A 27 0.56 4.41 -5.06
C HIS A 27 0.41 3.90 -3.62
N VAL A 28 1.35 4.21 -2.74
CA VAL A 28 1.29 3.87 -1.32
C VAL A 28 1.14 5.15 -0.50
N PHE A 29 0.10 5.18 0.34
CA PHE A 29 -0.23 6.32 1.17
C PHE A 29 -0.19 5.90 2.63
N GLU A 30 0.34 6.76 3.50
CA GLU A 30 0.47 6.47 4.92
C GLU A 30 -0.22 7.54 5.74
N TYR A 31 -1.15 7.13 6.57
CA TYR A 31 -1.90 8.04 7.41
C TYR A 31 -2.17 7.41 8.78
N PRO A 32 -1.11 7.14 9.58
CA PRO A 32 -1.27 6.52 10.90
C PRO A 32 -1.81 7.52 11.93
N TYR A 33 -2.18 7.04 13.11
CA TYR A 33 -2.69 7.86 14.19
C TYR A 33 -1.79 9.04 14.53
N SER A 34 -0.49 8.85 14.44
CA SER A 34 0.46 9.92 14.75
C SER A 34 0.27 11.15 13.86
N VAL A 35 -0.39 10.99 12.73
CA VAL A 35 -0.63 12.07 11.76
C VAL A 35 -2.08 12.55 11.80
N VAL A 36 -3.02 11.63 12.01
CA VAL A 36 -4.45 11.87 11.82
C VAL A 36 -5.01 13.00 12.68
N ASP A 37 -4.48 13.18 13.88
CA ASP A 37 -4.97 14.20 14.79
C ASP A 37 -4.54 15.61 14.38
N ASN A 38 -3.54 15.75 13.53
CA ASN A 38 -2.94 17.02 13.19
C ASN A 38 -3.15 17.43 11.75
N VAL A 39 -3.36 16.47 10.85
CA VAL A 39 -3.41 16.73 9.42
C VAL A 39 -4.60 16.00 8.81
N PRO A 40 -5.51 16.71 8.12
CA PRO A 40 -6.59 16.05 7.40
C PRO A 40 -6.02 15.15 6.32
N PHE A 41 -6.65 13.99 6.11
CA PHE A 41 -6.22 13.08 5.06
C PHE A 41 -6.71 13.60 3.71
N GLU A 42 -5.79 14.07 2.89
CA GLU A 42 -6.10 14.75 1.64
C GLU A 42 -6.84 13.88 0.63
N MET A 43 -6.59 12.57 0.67
CA MET A 43 -7.19 11.66 -0.30
C MET A 43 -8.63 11.30 0.03
N LYS A 44 -9.12 11.61 1.23
CA LYS A 44 -10.48 11.27 1.62
C LYS A 44 -11.49 11.95 0.70
N GLY A 45 -12.25 11.14 -0.03
CA GLY A 45 -13.20 11.64 -1.01
C GLY A 45 -12.59 12.05 -2.34
N ASN A 46 -11.28 11.99 -2.49
CA ASN A 46 -10.58 12.53 -3.65
C ASN A 46 -9.80 11.47 -4.44
N TRP A 47 -9.95 10.19 -4.12
CA TRP A 47 -9.17 9.14 -4.76
C TRP A 47 -9.31 9.12 -6.28
N ASN A 48 -10.53 9.23 -6.79
CA ASN A 48 -10.74 9.22 -8.23
C ASN A 48 -10.22 10.49 -8.90
N ARG A 49 -10.38 11.62 -8.24
CA ARG A 49 -9.91 12.89 -8.81
C ARG A 49 -8.39 12.99 -8.83
N ASP A 50 -7.75 12.64 -7.72
CA ASP A 50 -6.34 12.97 -7.49
C ASP A 50 -5.37 11.82 -7.77
N PHE A 51 -5.83 10.57 -7.65
CA PHE A 51 -4.95 9.42 -7.88
C PHE A 51 -5.35 8.60 -9.09
N PHE A 52 -6.56 8.00 -9.07
CA PHE A 52 -6.94 7.09 -10.15
C PHE A 52 -7.24 7.80 -11.47
N LYS A 53 -7.65 9.06 -11.41
CA LYS A 53 -7.92 9.88 -12.60
C LYS A 53 -9.02 9.31 -13.47
N ASN A 54 -10.04 8.73 -12.86
CA ASN A 54 -11.22 8.19 -13.55
C ASN A 54 -12.39 8.18 -12.59
N ASP A 55 -13.57 7.75 -13.07
CA ASP A 55 -14.79 7.70 -12.28
C ASP A 55 -15.21 6.26 -11.94
N ASN A 56 -14.30 5.31 -12.01
CA ASN A 56 -14.61 3.92 -11.74
C ASN A 56 -14.94 3.68 -10.27
N PRO A 57 -15.76 2.66 -9.97
CA PRO A 57 -16.04 2.31 -8.58
C PRO A 57 -14.77 1.98 -7.81
N ILE A 58 -14.74 2.36 -6.54
CA ILE A 58 -13.61 2.06 -5.66
C ILE A 58 -14.02 0.93 -4.72
N VAL A 59 -13.18 -0.10 -4.68
CA VAL A 59 -13.35 -1.24 -3.78
C VAL A 59 -12.24 -1.21 -2.74
N LEU A 60 -12.63 -1.25 -1.47
CA LEU A 60 -11.67 -1.28 -0.37
C LEU A 60 -11.51 -2.71 0.13
N GLU A 61 -10.27 -3.16 0.26
CA GLU A 61 -9.98 -4.39 0.98
C GLU A 61 -9.41 -4.03 2.35
N LEU A 62 -10.24 -4.16 3.38
CA LEU A 62 -9.83 -3.83 4.75
C LEU A 62 -9.05 -5.00 5.34
N GLY A 63 -7.86 -4.68 5.88
CA GLY A 63 -6.97 -5.72 6.39
C GLY A 63 -6.27 -6.47 5.27
N CYS A 64 -5.72 -5.75 4.31
CA CYS A 64 -5.17 -6.36 3.09
C CYS A 64 -3.91 -7.20 3.31
N GLY A 65 -3.25 -7.09 4.46
CA GLY A 65 -2.05 -7.84 4.73
C GLY A 65 -0.96 -7.62 3.69
N ARG A 66 -0.57 -8.68 2.98
CA ARG A 66 0.46 -8.62 1.95
C ARG A 66 0.00 -7.93 0.67
N GLY A 67 -1.29 -7.74 0.51
CA GLY A 67 -1.84 -7.04 -0.64
C GLY A 67 -2.00 -7.88 -1.90
N GLU A 68 -1.74 -9.16 -1.83
CA GLU A 68 -1.80 -10.04 -3.01
C GLU A 68 -3.22 -10.15 -3.56
N TYR A 69 -4.21 -10.17 -2.69
CA TYR A 69 -5.60 -10.25 -3.11
C TYR A 69 -6.05 -8.96 -3.79
N THR A 70 -5.67 -7.81 -3.24
CA THR A 70 -5.96 -6.51 -3.83
C THR A 70 -5.40 -6.42 -5.25
N VAL A 71 -4.16 -6.83 -5.43
CA VAL A 71 -3.51 -6.83 -6.75
C VAL A 71 -4.21 -7.81 -7.70
N GLY A 72 -4.54 -9.00 -7.20
CA GLY A 72 -5.25 -10.00 -8.00
C GLY A 72 -6.59 -9.51 -8.51
N LEU A 73 -7.36 -8.83 -7.67
CA LEU A 73 -8.63 -8.23 -8.07
C LEU A 73 -8.42 -7.12 -9.09
N GLY A 74 -7.38 -6.32 -8.91
CA GLY A 74 -7.07 -5.26 -9.87
C GLY A 74 -6.76 -5.78 -11.26
N ARG A 75 -6.07 -6.92 -11.34
CA ARG A 75 -5.81 -7.58 -12.62
C ARG A 75 -7.08 -8.07 -13.28
N MET A 76 -8.00 -8.62 -12.49
CA MET A 76 -9.24 -9.22 -13.01
C MET A 76 -10.27 -8.17 -13.43
N TYR A 77 -10.26 -7.02 -12.79
CA TYR A 77 -11.30 -5.99 -12.99
C TYR A 77 -10.64 -4.65 -13.28
N PRO A 78 -10.16 -4.44 -14.51
CA PRO A 78 -9.49 -3.18 -14.85
C PRO A 78 -10.44 -1.98 -14.89
N ASP A 79 -11.75 -2.23 -14.86
CA ASP A 79 -12.78 -1.18 -14.84
C ASP A 79 -13.16 -0.74 -13.43
N LYS A 80 -12.46 -1.24 -12.41
CA LYS A 80 -12.67 -0.86 -11.02
C LYS A 80 -11.35 -0.45 -10.39
N ASN A 81 -11.42 0.37 -9.35
CA ASN A 81 -10.26 0.80 -8.59
C ASN A 81 -10.23 0.07 -7.26
N PHE A 82 -9.04 -0.33 -6.82
CA PHE A 82 -8.88 -1.11 -5.60
C PHE A 82 -7.91 -0.44 -4.66
N ILE A 83 -8.28 -0.37 -3.39
CA ILE A 83 -7.40 0.16 -2.34
C ILE A 83 -7.27 -0.89 -1.25
N GLY A 84 -6.07 -1.37 -1.03
CA GLY A 84 -5.76 -2.26 0.08
C GLY A 84 -5.41 -1.44 1.32
N VAL A 85 -6.05 -1.73 2.44
CA VAL A 85 -5.90 -0.96 3.68
C VAL A 85 -5.42 -1.87 4.80
N ASP A 86 -4.36 -1.47 5.49
CA ASP A 86 -3.88 -2.17 6.68
C ASP A 86 -3.08 -1.19 7.53
N ILE A 87 -2.96 -1.50 8.83
CA ILE A 87 -2.12 -0.72 9.72
C ILE A 87 -0.65 -1.18 9.67
N LYS A 88 -0.40 -2.42 9.27
CA LYS A 88 0.95 -2.99 9.23
C LYS A 88 1.57 -2.81 7.85
N GLY A 89 2.12 -1.63 7.63
CA GLY A 89 2.59 -1.23 6.31
C GLY A 89 3.64 -2.13 5.68
N ALA A 90 4.58 -2.67 6.45
CA ALA A 90 5.63 -3.51 5.87
C ALA A 90 5.09 -4.74 5.16
N ARG A 91 3.93 -5.25 5.58
CA ARG A 91 3.32 -6.42 4.96
C ARG A 91 2.79 -6.10 3.56
N MET A 92 2.35 -4.87 3.33
CA MET A 92 1.82 -4.44 2.03
C MET A 92 2.89 -4.34 0.95
N TRP A 93 4.16 -4.37 1.32
CA TRP A 93 5.25 -4.22 0.37
C TRP A 93 5.15 -5.21 -0.80
N THR A 94 4.74 -6.44 -0.52
CA THR A 94 4.62 -7.47 -1.56
C THR A 94 3.66 -7.04 -2.66
N GLY A 95 2.42 -6.73 -2.28
CA GLY A 95 1.41 -6.30 -3.26
C GLY A 95 1.76 -4.97 -3.91
N ALA A 96 2.27 -4.02 -3.12
CA ALA A 96 2.64 -2.71 -3.65
C ALA A 96 3.76 -2.83 -4.69
N THR A 97 4.74 -3.68 -4.44
CA THR A 97 5.84 -3.91 -5.38
C THR A 97 5.34 -4.58 -6.65
N ASP A 98 4.46 -5.58 -6.51
CA ASP A 98 3.88 -6.26 -7.68
C ASP A 98 3.09 -5.27 -8.54
N ALA A 99 2.25 -4.44 -7.93
CA ALA A 99 1.48 -3.45 -8.66
C ALA A 99 2.38 -2.45 -9.39
N LEU A 100 3.44 -2.01 -8.73
CA LEU A 100 4.40 -1.09 -9.33
C LEU A 100 5.08 -1.72 -10.54
N ASN A 101 5.57 -2.94 -10.38
CA ASN A 101 6.29 -3.63 -11.44
C ASN A 101 5.42 -3.94 -12.65
N GLU A 102 4.12 -4.14 -12.43
CA GLU A 102 3.16 -4.40 -13.51
C GLU A 102 2.58 -3.11 -14.11
N GLY A 103 2.94 -1.97 -13.56
CA GLY A 103 2.42 -0.70 -14.04
C GLY A 103 0.93 -0.53 -13.84
N MET A 104 0.37 -1.13 -12.79
CA MET A 104 -1.06 -1.07 -12.52
C MET A 104 -1.47 0.33 -12.08
N LYS A 105 -2.53 0.86 -12.68
CA LYS A 105 -3.04 2.20 -12.38
C LYS A 105 -4.33 2.18 -11.57
N ASN A 106 -4.89 1.02 -11.34
CA ASN A 106 -6.15 0.85 -10.61
C ASN A 106 -5.97 0.24 -9.22
N VAL A 107 -4.76 0.26 -8.69
CA VAL A 107 -4.45 -0.28 -7.36
C VAL A 107 -3.68 0.73 -6.56
N ALA A 108 -4.09 0.93 -5.31
CA ALA A 108 -3.38 1.76 -4.35
C ALA A 108 -3.36 1.05 -3.01
N PHE A 109 -2.47 1.47 -2.13
CA PHE A 109 -2.37 0.94 -0.79
C PHE A 109 -2.37 2.07 0.21
N LEU A 110 -3.09 1.87 1.32
CA LEU A 110 -3.20 2.86 2.38
C LEU A 110 -2.87 2.21 3.71
N ARG A 111 -1.83 2.73 4.36
CA ARG A 111 -1.49 2.32 5.71
C ARG A 111 -2.17 3.26 6.68
N THR A 112 -3.20 2.77 7.36
CA THR A 112 -3.93 3.53 8.34
C THR A 112 -4.72 2.62 9.26
N ASN A 113 -5.28 3.17 10.32
CA ASN A 113 -6.24 2.45 11.13
C ASN A 113 -7.58 2.40 10.39
N ILE A 114 -8.12 1.21 10.23
CA ILE A 114 -9.35 1.01 9.45
C ILE A 114 -10.51 1.85 9.98
N GLU A 115 -10.59 2.02 11.27
CA GLU A 115 -11.70 2.73 11.92
C GLU A 115 -11.75 4.23 11.64
N ILE A 116 -10.72 4.79 11.03
CA ILE A 116 -10.65 6.24 10.79
C ILE A 116 -10.80 6.64 9.32
N ILE A 117 -11.03 5.69 8.47
CA ILE A 117 -11.23 5.98 7.04
C ILE A 117 -12.74 6.07 6.68
#